data_36c463ae0b60d91e6b3ec6779abd3938
#
_entry.id   36c463ae0b60d91e6b3ec6779abd3938
#
_cell.length_a   1.000
_cell.length_b   1.000
_cell.length_c   1.000
_cell.angle_alpha   90.00
_cell.angle_beta   90.00
_cell.angle_gamma   90.00
#
_symmetry.space_group_name_H-M   'P 1'
#
loop_
_entity.id
_entity.type
_entity.pdbx_description
1 polymer ?
#
loop_
_entity_poly.entity_id
_entity_poly.type
_entity_poly.pdbx_seq_one_letter_code
_entity_poly.pdbx_strand_id
1 'polypeptide(L)'
;LLSTEDAENVRYYTRFYYSADSGDQEEAEAAIAFAETFHEKTFDKTADDFLLTYLEPDDSVSGSSLSKVTLYSSADQVTWGDLSPSEVTKPVFSLTDYQSGIYGIRGTYYVASQTEDGKQKLYRCEEYYELRMGTDRFYLMDFERTVSEDFDPQNPEGEDGYLQLGIADKNTDVTQSKKKSVTAFVHDGRLYEVSLSEDLLVYIFGFDEAGDTGERETRADHGIRILDVMEDGSVDFLVYGYMNCGRHEGKMGVSFYHYSGEYHTLEEKVFVPYDGSWDLLNNLVGQMSYYDIDKGSLYLFLYDTLYEVNVNSCSIRKLETDLASRRFVISKSGEMIAMEEMAEGEPSGSILLVNLNGQIQSRLEAPSGKRAIPLGFLGEDLVYG
;
A
#
# COMPACT_ATOMS: atom_id res chain seq x y z
N LEU A 1 16.58 -0.98 22.22
CA LEU A 1 16.05 0.32 22.63
C LEU A 1 17.16 1.35 22.50
N LEU A 2 16.98 2.30 21.58
CA LEU A 2 17.80 3.48 21.50
C LEU A 2 17.06 4.60 22.23
N SER A 3 17.72 5.31 23.14
CA SER A 3 17.19 6.54 23.72
C SER A 3 18.18 7.66 23.44
N THR A 4 17.68 8.80 23.02
CA THR A 4 18.47 10.03 22.84
C THR A 4 18.10 11.03 23.95
N GLU A 5 18.95 12.03 24.17
CA GLU A 5 18.70 13.07 25.20
C GLU A 5 17.41 13.86 24.94
N ASP A 6 16.97 13.93 23.68
CA ASP A 6 15.82 14.72 23.24
C ASP A 6 14.53 13.89 23.07
N ALA A 7 14.60 12.57 23.22
CA ALA A 7 13.47 11.66 23.01
C ALA A 7 13.39 10.57 24.09
N GLU A 8 13.00 10.95 25.29
CA GLU A 8 12.65 9.98 26.33
C GLU A 8 11.37 9.24 25.94
N ASN A 9 11.45 7.90 25.89
CA ASN A 9 10.35 6.96 25.58
C ASN A 9 10.00 6.78 24.10
N VAL A 10 10.74 7.29 23.16
CA VAL A 10 10.57 6.96 21.74
C VAL A 10 11.17 5.57 21.47
N ARG A 11 10.42 4.75 20.75
CA ARG A 11 10.85 3.41 20.37
C ARG A 11 11.06 3.37 18.87
N TYR A 12 12.26 2.94 18.48
CA TYR A 12 12.59 2.69 17.09
C TYR A 12 12.63 1.20 16.87
N TYR A 13 11.96 0.74 15.82
CA TYR A 13 11.93 -0.65 15.42
C TYR A 13 12.62 -0.77 14.07
N THR A 14 13.39 -1.85 13.92
CA THR A 14 14.00 -2.17 12.65
C THR A 14 13.84 -3.65 12.38
N ARG A 15 13.90 -4.00 11.11
CA ARG A 15 13.85 -5.40 10.66
C ARG A 15 15.28 -5.93 10.59
N PHE A 16 15.47 -7.17 11.00
CA PHE A 16 16.74 -7.87 10.86
C PHE A 16 16.57 -9.05 9.93
N TYR A 17 17.46 -9.17 8.99
CA TYR A 17 17.64 -10.37 8.20
C TYR A 17 18.86 -11.10 8.72
N TYR A 18 18.68 -12.36 9.11
CA TYR A 18 19.78 -13.21 9.53
C TYR A 18 20.19 -14.11 8.38
N SER A 19 21.45 -14.03 7.99
CA SER A 19 22.09 -15.00 7.12
C SER A 19 23.24 -15.68 7.84
N ALA A 20 23.43 -16.98 7.59
CA ALA A 20 24.58 -17.73 8.06
C ALA A 20 25.80 -17.53 7.15
N ASP A 21 25.61 -16.96 5.96
CA ASP A 21 26.67 -16.63 5.00
C ASP A 21 27.16 -15.19 5.23
N SER A 22 28.46 -15.04 5.49
CA SER A 22 29.06 -13.70 5.68
C SER A 22 29.10 -12.87 4.39
N GLY A 23 28.98 -13.50 3.23
CA GLY A 23 28.91 -12.82 1.93
C GLY A 23 27.63 -12.06 1.71
N ASP A 24 26.52 -12.51 2.30
CA ASP A 24 25.21 -11.89 2.11
C ASP A 24 25.14 -10.45 2.66
N GLN A 25 25.90 -10.13 3.70
CA GLN A 25 25.98 -8.76 4.20
C GLN A 25 26.69 -7.83 3.22
N GLU A 26 27.83 -8.26 2.67
CA GLU A 26 28.59 -7.48 1.69
C GLU A 26 27.75 -7.27 0.41
N GLU A 27 27.00 -8.29 0.00
CA GLU A 27 26.09 -8.18 -1.13
C GLU A 27 24.92 -7.24 -0.85
N ALA A 28 24.34 -7.25 0.34
CA ALA A 28 23.27 -6.32 0.72
C ALA A 28 23.74 -4.86 0.73
N GLU A 29 24.95 -4.61 1.27
CA GLU A 29 25.56 -3.27 1.22
C GLU A 29 25.82 -2.83 -0.22
N ALA A 30 26.31 -3.74 -1.08
CA ALA A 30 26.52 -3.47 -2.50
C ALA A 30 25.19 -3.24 -3.25
N ALA A 31 24.11 -3.92 -2.88
CA ALA A 31 22.78 -3.71 -3.44
C ALA A 31 22.22 -2.32 -3.10
N ILE A 32 22.40 -1.86 -1.85
CA ILE A 32 22.06 -0.49 -1.45
C ILE A 32 22.88 0.53 -2.24
N ALA A 33 24.19 0.33 -2.36
CA ALA A 33 25.06 1.21 -3.14
C ALA A 33 24.69 1.24 -4.64
N PHE A 34 24.18 0.12 -5.18
CA PHE A 34 23.61 0.09 -6.52
C PHE A 34 22.37 0.99 -6.64
N ALA A 35 21.41 0.89 -5.69
CA ALA A 35 20.22 1.73 -5.68
C ALA A 35 20.59 3.22 -5.59
N GLU A 36 21.53 3.59 -4.72
CA GLU A 36 22.06 4.96 -4.63
C GLU A 36 22.66 5.43 -5.97
N THR A 37 23.46 4.60 -6.61
CA THR A 37 24.06 4.93 -7.91
C THR A 37 23.00 5.08 -8.99
N PHE A 38 22.04 4.17 -9.05
CA PHE A 38 20.94 4.23 -10.03
C PHE A 38 20.11 5.50 -9.83
N HIS A 39 19.75 5.80 -8.58
CA HIS A 39 19.05 7.03 -8.21
C HIS A 39 19.79 8.28 -8.70
N GLU A 40 21.09 8.41 -8.43
CA GLU A 40 21.88 9.55 -8.91
C GLU A 40 21.83 9.67 -10.43
N LYS A 41 21.82 8.54 -11.15
CA LYS A 41 21.70 8.52 -12.61
C LYS A 41 20.33 8.96 -13.13
N THR A 42 19.28 8.85 -12.34
CA THR A 42 17.96 9.38 -12.74
C THR A 42 17.93 10.91 -12.86
N PHE A 43 18.85 11.62 -12.20
CA PHE A 43 18.98 13.08 -12.33
C PHE A 43 20.04 13.50 -13.38
N ASP A 44 20.70 12.56 -14.02
CA ASP A 44 21.71 12.79 -15.05
C ASP A 44 21.14 12.52 -16.44
N LYS A 45 20.73 13.58 -17.16
CA LYS A 45 20.17 13.50 -18.52
C LYS A 45 21.14 12.86 -19.56
N THR A 46 22.38 12.60 -19.18
CA THR A 46 23.39 11.97 -20.07
C THR A 46 23.64 10.50 -19.72
N ALA A 47 22.87 9.94 -18.78
CA ALA A 47 23.07 8.60 -18.25
C ALA A 47 22.37 7.47 -19.05
N ASP A 48 21.85 7.76 -20.25
CA ASP A 48 21.08 6.81 -21.06
C ASP A 48 21.78 5.45 -21.23
N ASP A 49 23.07 5.44 -21.56
CA ASP A 49 23.83 4.19 -21.75
C ASP A 49 23.88 3.34 -20.47
N PHE A 50 23.98 3.98 -19.31
CA PHE A 50 23.94 3.28 -18.02
C PHE A 50 22.55 2.74 -17.74
N LEU A 51 21.51 3.58 -17.83
CA LEU A 51 20.14 3.21 -17.52
C LEU A 51 19.62 2.10 -18.44
N LEU A 52 19.87 2.19 -19.76
CA LEU A 52 19.48 1.17 -20.73
C LEU A 52 20.18 -0.19 -20.55
N THR A 53 21.23 -0.26 -19.72
CA THR A 53 21.84 -1.54 -19.32
C THR A 53 20.92 -2.34 -18.38
N TYR A 54 20.04 -1.65 -17.67
CA TYR A 54 19.19 -2.23 -16.63
C TYR A 54 17.69 -2.14 -16.94
N LEU A 55 17.26 -1.11 -17.66
CA LEU A 55 15.86 -0.92 -18.04
C LEU A 55 15.46 -1.85 -19.19
N GLU A 56 14.17 -2.20 -19.24
CA GLU A 56 13.55 -3.01 -20.29
C GLU A 56 12.39 -2.20 -20.95
N PRO A 57 12.69 -1.10 -21.69
CA PRO A 57 11.64 -0.19 -22.18
C PRO A 57 10.62 -0.91 -23.06
N ASP A 58 9.32 -0.75 -22.70
CA ASP A 58 8.19 -1.29 -23.44
C ASP A 58 7.02 -0.29 -23.43
N ASP A 59 6.82 0.40 -24.55
CA ASP A 59 5.77 1.39 -24.70
C ASP A 59 4.36 0.84 -24.54
N SER A 60 4.17 -0.47 -24.65
CA SER A 60 2.86 -1.11 -24.44
C SER A 60 2.49 -1.27 -22.96
N VAL A 61 3.48 -1.22 -22.07
CA VAL A 61 3.34 -1.40 -20.64
C VAL A 61 3.55 -0.08 -19.89
N SER A 62 4.52 0.73 -20.33
CA SER A 62 4.81 2.01 -19.69
C SER A 62 3.72 3.04 -20.02
N GLY A 63 3.21 3.71 -18.98
CA GLY A 63 2.37 4.89 -19.14
C GLY A 63 3.17 6.10 -19.68
N SER A 64 2.48 7.15 -20.09
CA SER A 64 3.10 8.43 -20.49
C SER A 64 3.31 9.40 -19.33
N SER A 65 2.92 9.03 -18.12
CA SER A 65 2.99 9.89 -16.92
C SER A 65 4.31 9.72 -16.19
N LEU A 66 4.86 10.84 -15.69
CA LEU A 66 6.02 10.82 -14.80
C LEU A 66 5.65 10.55 -13.34
N SER A 67 4.35 10.50 -13.00
CA SER A 67 3.89 10.18 -11.65
C SER A 67 4.22 8.75 -11.23
N LYS A 68 4.40 7.86 -12.21
CA LYS A 68 4.86 6.49 -12.00
C LYS A 68 5.73 6.06 -13.16
N VAL A 69 6.99 5.78 -12.89
CA VAL A 69 7.92 5.15 -13.84
C VAL A 69 8.36 3.79 -13.31
N THR A 70 8.62 2.87 -14.21
CA THR A 70 8.94 1.47 -13.88
C THR A 70 10.15 0.97 -14.67
N LEU A 71 10.54 -0.26 -14.44
CA LEU A 71 11.55 -0.98 -15.23
C LEU A 71 11.30 -0.89 -16.75
N TYR A 72 10.02 -0.79 -17.16
CA TYR A 72 9.61 -0.74 -18.58
C TYR A 72 9.53 0.67 -19.16
N SER A 73 9.79 1.70 -18.35
CA SER A 73 9.79 3.09 -18.83
C SER A 73 11.04 3.41 -19.64
N SER A 74 10.95 4.39 -20.52
CA SER A 74 12.12 4.85 -21.28
C SER A 74 13.14 5.55 -20.38
N ALA A 75 14.40 5.59 -20.80
CA ALA A 75 15.46 6.30 -20.08
C ALA A 75 15.10 7.79 -19.91
N ASP A 76 14.47 8.40 -20.90
CA ASP A 76 13.98 9.78 -20.83
C ASP A 76 12.94 9.96 -19.72
N GLN A 77 11.96 9.05 -19.58
CA GLN A 77 10.98 9.10 -18.50
C GLN A 77 11.64 8.91 -17.12
N VAL A 78 12.59 7.96 -17.02
CA VAL A 78 13.33 7.70 -15.78
C VAL A 78 14.19 8.91 -15.40
N THR A 79 14.73 9.63 -16.37
CA THR A 79 15.46 10.90 -16.17
C THR A 79 14.57 12.14 -16.17
N TRP A 80 13.28 11.99 -15.82
CA TRP A 80 12.30 13.07 -15.63
C TRP A 80 11.80 13.77 -16.90
N GLY A 81 11.95 13.18 -18.09
CA GLY A 81 11.45 13.75 -19.34
C GLY A 81 11.89 15.21 -19.56
N ASP A 82 10.94 16.08 -19.82
CA ASP A 82 11.19 17.53 -19.96
C ASP A 82 11.37 18.27 -18.63
N LEU A 83 11.12 17.60 -17.49
CA LEU A 83 11.30 18.21 -16.17
C LEU A 83 12.78 18.22 -15.76
N SER A 84 13.12 19.19 -14.92
CA SER A 84 14.43 19.31 -14.29
C SER A 84 14.21 19.58 -12.79
N PRO A 85 13.70 18.60 -12.05
CA PRO A 85 13.44 18.78 -10.63
C PRO A 85 14.76 18.94 -9.86
N SER A 86 14.71 19.70 -8.78
CA SER A 86 15.82 19.81 -7.83
C SER A 86 15.54 18.88 -6.65
N GLU A 87 16.51 18.07 -6.29
CA GLU A 87 16.46 17.25 -5.09
C GLU A 87 16.47 18.13 -3.85
N VAL A 88 15.45 17.98 -3.00
CA VAL A 88 15.32 18.74 -1.72
C VAL A 88 15.88 17.93 -0.57
N THR A 89 15.56 16.65 -0.52
CA THR A 89 16.14 15.70 0.43
C THR A 89 16.74 14.53 -0.33
N LYS A 90 17.81 13.95 0.19
CA LYS A 90 18.38 12.72 -0.36
C LYS A 90 17.66 11.50 0.19
N PRO A 91 17.43 10.46 -0.63
CA PRO A 91 16.87 9.23 -0.12
C PRO A 91 17.83 8.54 0.85
N VAL A 92 17.26 7.93 1.88
CA VAL A 92 17.95 6.94 2.69
C VAL A 92 17.42 5.57 2.23
N PHE A 93 18.23 4.86 1.46
CA PHE A 93 17.85 3.54 1.00
C PHE A 93 18.00 2.50 2.10
N SER A 94 16.99 1.67 2.26
CA SER A 94 16.97 0.59 3.24
C SER A 94 16.56 -0.73 2.60
N LEU A 95 17.11 -1.82 3.12
CA LEU A 95 16.72 -3.18 2.74
C LEU A 95 15.34 -3.46 3.35
N THR A 96 14.32 -3.64 2.50
CA THR A 96 12.95 -3.93 2.91
C THR A 96 12.62 -5.41 2.83
N ASP A 97 13.25 -6.13 1.93
CA ASP A 97 13.10 -7.58 1.80
C ASP A 97 14.41 -8.27 1.36
N TYR A 98 14.58 -9.51 1.80
CA TYR A 98 15.68 -10.38 1.40
C TYR A 98 15.23 -11.82 1.30
N GLN A 99 15.39 -12.40 0.14
CA GLN A 99 15.10 -13.82 -0.06
C GLN A 99 16.08 -14.45 -1.06
N SER A 100 16.95 -15.30 -0.57
CA SER A 100 17.80 -16.16 -1.42
C SER A 100 18.57 -15.40 -2.52
N GLY A 101 19.26 -14.31 -2.17
CA GLY A 101 20.04 -13.49 -3.10
C GLY A 101 19.21 -12.50 -3.93
N ILE A 102 17.95 -12.28 -3.55
CA ILE A 102 17.11 -11.20 -4.06
C ILE A 102 16.95 -10.17 -2.95
N TYR A 103 17.18 -8.91 -3.28
CA TYR A 103 17.22 -7.78 -2.37
C TYR A 103 16.15 -6.77 -2.76
N GLY A 104 15.15 -6.54 -1.90
CA GLY A 104 14.19 -5.46 -2.02
C GLY A 104 14.71 -4.22 -1.29
N ILE A 105 14.83 -3.10 -2.00
CA ILE A 105 15.37 -1.86 -1.46
C ILE A 105 14.38 -0.74 -1.74
N ARG A 106 14.16 0.12 -0.74
CA ARG A 106 13.25 1.26 -0.83
C ARG A 106 13.91 2.52 -0.29
N GLY A 107 13.63 3.64 -0.96
CA GLY A 107 14.04 4.96 -0.52
C GLY A 107 12.95 5.99 -0.78
N THR A 108 12.83 6.97 0.13
CA THR A 108 11.89 8.09 0.00
C THR A 108 12.66 9.39 0.05
N TYR A 109 12.27 10.36 -0.78
CA TYR A 109 12.90 11.68 -0.86
C TYR A 109 11.93 12.72 -1.41
N TYR A 110 12.31 13.98 -1.34
CA TYR A 110 11.52 15.09 -1.87
C TYR A 110 12.26 15.80 -3.00
N VAL A 111 11.50 16.17 -4.02
CA VAL A 111 11.98 17.03 -5.12
C VAL A 111 11.11 18.26 -5.24
N ALA A 112 11.70 19.36 -5.69
CA ALA A 112 10.98 20.57 -6.04
C ALA A 112 11.03 20.80 -7.55
N SER A 113 9.91 21.18 -8.14
CA SER A 113 9.82 21.58 -9.55
C SER A 113 9.07 22.88 -9.66
N GLN A 114 9.38 23.68 -10.71
CA GLN A 114 8.64 24.88 -11.04
C GLN A 114 7.50 24.55 -12.00
N THR A 115 6.33 25.07 -11.71
CA THR A 115 5.18 25.05 -12.61
C THR A 115 5.33 26.09 -13.72
N GLU A 116 4.51 26.04 -14.76
CA GLU A 116 4.53 26.98 -15.90
C GLU A 116 4.29 28.45 -15.45
N ASP A 117 3.52 28.66 -14.39
CA ASP A 117 3.27 29.96 -13.78
C ASP A 117 4.37 30.42 -12.82
N GLY A 118 5.46 29.63 -12.68
CA GLY A 118 6.64 29.96 -11.89
C GLY A 118 6.52 29.68 -10.39
N LYS A 119 5.45 29.05 -9.94
CA LYS A 119 5.33 28.57 -8.56
C LYS A 119 6.23 27.34 -8.36
N GLN A 120 6.81 27.24 -7.20
CA GLN A 120 7.55 26.05 -6.79
C GLN A 120 6.62 25.08 -6.08
N LYS A 121 6.57 23.85 -6.55
CA LYS A 121 5.83 22.74 -5.93
C LYS A 121 6.78 21.70 -5.40
N LEU A 122 6.41 21.13 -4.27
CA LEU A 122 7.12 20.02 -3.61
C LEU A 122 6.45 18.71 -3.97
N TYR A 123 7.26 17.70 -4.26
CA TYR A 123 6.77 16.35 -4.57
C TYR A 123 7.49 15.34 -3.71
N ARG A 124 6.75 14.42 -3.12
CA ARG A 124 7.28 13.24 -2.47
C ARG A 124 7.51 12.16 -3.51
N CYS A 125 8.70 11.58 -3.47
CA CYS A 125 9.11 10.48 -4.34
C CYS A 125 9.40 9.26 -3.51
N GLU A 126 8.99 8.10 -3.99
CA GLU A 126 9.37 6.80 -3.45
C GLU A 126 9.95 5.95 -4.55
N GLU A 127 11.11 5.35 -4.31
CA GLU A 127 11.76 4.41 -5.21
C GLU A 127 11.84 3.04 -4.59
N TYR A 128 11.53 2.03 -5.40
CA TYR A 128 11.66 0.61 -5.06
C TYR A 128 12.54 -0.08 -6.10
N TYR A 129 13.42 -0.94 -5.61
CA TYR A 129 14.31 -1.76 -6.42
C TYR A 129 14.23 -3.20 -5.96
N GLU A 130 14.05 -4.13 -6.90
CA GLU A 130 14.28 -5.54 -6.69
C GLU A 130 15.55 -5.95 -7.45
N LEU A 131 16.57 -6.34 -6.70
CA LEU A 131 17.89 -6.65 -7.23
C LEU A 131 18.23 -8.11 -6.99
N ARG A 132 18.79 -8.76 -8.00
CA ARG A 132 19.35 -10.11 -7.88
C ARG A 132 20.81 -10.09 -8.19
N MET A 133 21.64 -10.61 -7.26
CA MET A 133 23.06 -10.78 -7.53
C MET A 133 23.30 -11.85 -8.59
N GLY A 134 24.04 -11.51 -9.62
CA GLY A 134 24.56 -12.45 -10.62
C GLY A 134 26.00 -12.82 -10.33
N THR A 135 26.69 -13.38 -11.32
CA THR A 135 28.11 -13.80 -11.15
C THR A 135 29.03 -12.60 -10.99
N ASP A 136 28.75 -11.49 -11.63
CA ASP A 136 29.62 -10.32 -11.78
C ASP A 136 28.92 -8.97 -11.65
N ARG A 137 27.59 -8.96 -11.58
CA ARG A 137 26.79 -7.73 -11.44
C ARG A 137 25.40 -8.00 -10.86
N PHE A 138 24.75 -6.93 -10.42
CA PHE A 138 23.31 -6.97 -10.13
C PHE A 138 22.48 -6.97 -11.42
N TYR A 139 21.39 -7.71 -11.38
CA TYR A 139 20.28 -7.61 -12.33
C TYR A 139 19.14 -6.88 -11.64
N LEU A 140 18.65 -5.84 -12.29
CA LEU A 140 17.46 -5.11 -11.86
C LEU A 140 16.24 -5.92 -12.30
N MET A 141 15.56 -6.55 -11.34
CA MET A 141 14.40 -7.42 -11.58
C MET A 141 13.10 -6.63 -11.59
N ASP A 142 13.05 -5.59 -10.78
CA ASP A 142 11.97 -4.60 -10.76
C ASP A 142 12.50 -3.24 -10.33
N PHE A 143 11.89 -2.20 -10.88
CA PHE A 143 12.12 -0.81 -10.52
C PHE A 143 10.82 -0.05 -10.62
N GLU A 144 10.52 0.72 -9.59
CA GLU A 144 9.38 1.62 -9.57
C GLU A 144 9.78 2.92 -8.88
N ARG A 145 9.42 4.07 -9.48
CA ARG A 145 9.41 5.37 -8.82
C ARG A 145 8.02 5.95 -8.92
N THR A 146 7.43 6.28 -7.79
CA THR A 146 6.19 7.04 -7.69
C THR A 146 6.47 8.46 -7.26
N VAL A 147 5.69 9.41 -7.78
CA VAL A 147 5.81 10.84 -7.49
C VAL A 147 4.43 11.37 -7.16
N SER A 148 4.26 11.92 -5.97
CA SER A 148 3.03 12.56 -5.50
C SER A 148 3.30 14.00 -5.14
N GLU A 149 2.40 14.90 -5.53
CA GLU A 149 2.47 16.29 -5.07
C GLU A 149 2.23 16.33 -3.55
N ASP A 150 3.07 17.07 -2.82
CA ASP A 150 2.90 17.26 -1.39
C ASP A 150 1.67 18.13 -1.14
N PHE A 151 0.69 17.58 -0.44
CA PHE A 151 -0.58 18.24 -0.19
C PHE A 151 -0.49 19.07 1.10
N ASP A 152 -0.65 20.40 0.98
CA ASP A 152 -0.74 21.30 2.13
C ASP A 152 -2.21 21.45 2.56
N PRO A 153 -2.66 20.77 3.62
CA PRO A 153 -4.04 20.88 4.08
C PRO A 153 -4.40 22.26 4.66
N GLN A 154 -3.39 23.09 4.98
CA GLN A 154 -3.62 24.45 5.51
C GLN A 154 -3.85 25.47 4.40
N ASN A 155 -3.36 25.18 3.19
CA ASN A 155 -3.53 26.03 2.01
C ASN A 155 -3.94 25.18 0.80
N PRO A 156 -5.11 24.51 0.83
CA PRO A 156 -5.54 23.71 -0.29
C PRO A 156 -5.75 24.60 -1.51
N GLU A 157 -5.04 24.30 -2.59
CA GLU A 157 -5.23 25.02 -3.86
C GLU A 157 -6.58 24.61 -4.47
N GLY A 158 -7.35 25.58 -4.91
CA GLY A 158 -8.63 25.34 -5.60
C GLY A 158 -9.01 26.51 -6.47
N GLU A 159 -9.67 26.22 -7.58
CA GLU A 159 -10.24 27.22 -8.49
C GLU A 159 -11.69 26.82 -8.83
N ASP A 160 -12.59 27.81 -8.90
CA ASP A 160 -13.96 27.67 -9.37
C ASP A 160 -14.79 26.56 -8.68
N GLY A 161 -14.58 26.33 -7.38
CA GLY A 161 -15.31 25.31 -6.60
C GLY A 161 -14.72 23.89 -6.69
N TYR A 162 -13.50 23.76 -7.18
CA TYR A 162 -12.72 22.53 -7.15
C TYR A 162 -11.59 22.64 -6.12
N LEU A 163 -11.34 21.55 -5.41
CA LEU A 163 -10.20 21.40 -4.52
C LEU A 163 -9.17 20.50 -5.18
N GLN A 164 -7.93 20.98 -5.28
CA GLN A 164 -6.83 20.19 -5.80
C GLN A 164 -6.22 19.37 -4.66
N LEU A 165 -6.38 18.06 -4.73
CA LEU A 165 -5.94 17.12 -3.68
C LEU A 165 -4.51 16.60 -3.88
N GLY A 166 -3.83 17.00 -4.95
CA GLY A 166 -2.48 16.49 -5.28
C GLY A 166 -2.43 15.00 -5.65
N ILE A 167 -3.59 14.35 -5.80
CA ILE A 167 -3.68 12.92 -6.09
C ILE A 167 -3.27 12.66 -7.53
N ALA A 168 -2.16 11.94 -7.72
CA ALA A 168 -1.66 11.55 -9.05
C ALA A 168 -2.03 10.11 -9.44
N ASP A 169 -2.32 9.25 -8.46
CA ASP A 169 -2.68 7.84 -8.70
C ASP A 169 -4.19 7.63 -8.70
N LYS A 170 -4.71 7.08 -9.79
CA LYS A 170 -6.12 6.67 -9.94
C LYS A 170 -6.57 5.58 -8.94
N ASN A 171 -5.64 4.89 -8.29
CA ASN A 171 -5.91 3.87 -7.28
C ASN A 171 -5.98 4.44 -5.86
N THR A 172 -5.81 5.76 -5.72
CA THR A 172 -6.01 6.43 -4.42
C THR A 172 -7.41 6.18 -3.91
N ASP A 173 -7.52 5.81 -2.63
CA ASP A 173 -8.81 5.55 -2.01
C ASP A 173 -9.56 6.87 -1.78
N VAL A 174 -10.65 7.05 -2.51
CA VAL A 174 -11.55 8.21 -2.42
C VAL A 174 -12.97 7.70 -2.32
N THR A 175 -13.63 7.97 -1.23
CA THR A 175 -14.99 7.51 -0.97
C THR A 175 -15.89 8.68 -0.59
N GLN A 176 -17.10 8.67 -1.13
CA GLN A 176 -18.11 9.70 -0.87
C GLN A 176 -19.28 9.14 -0.06
N SER A 177 -19.86 9.97 0.80
CA SER A 177 -21.15 9.67 1.43
C SER A 177 -22.25 9.46 0.39
N LYS A 178 -23.35 8.78 0.78
CA LYS A 178 -24.45 8.43 -0.14
C LYS A 178 -25.04 9.65 -0.87
N LYS A 179 -25.12 10.82 -0.20
CA LYS A 179 -25.60 12.08 -0.80
C LYS A 179 -24.47 12.92 -1.41
N LYS A 180 -23.22 12.45 -1.33
CA LYS A 180 -22.03 13.14 -1.82
C LYS A 180 -21.77 14.50 -1.17
N SER A 181 -22.25 14.70 0.05
CA SER A 181 -22.00 15.92 0.84
C SER A 181 -20.63 15.89 1.53
N VAL A 182 -20.13 14.68 1.79
CA VAL A 182 -18.86 14.41 2.45
C VAL A 182 -18.02 13.51 1.55
N THR A 183 -16.74 13.82 1.45
CA THR A 183 -15.77 13.02 0.70
C THR A 183 -14.56 12.75 1.59
N ALA A 184 -14.24 11.50 1.84
CA ALA A 184 -12.98 11.10 2.47
C ALA A 184 -12.00 10.62 1.40
N PHE A 185 -10.71 10.92 1.59
CA PHE A 185 -9.65 10.51 0.68
C PHE A 185 -8.35 10.25 1.43
N VAL A 186 -7.56 9.35 0.87
CA VAL A 186 -6.22 9.04 1.37
C VAL A 186 -5.19 9.78 0.52
N HIS A 187 -4.29 10.48 1.16
CA HIS A 187 -3.15 11.10 0.50
C HIS A 187 -1.90 10.92 1.36
N ASP A 188 -0.88 10.34 0.76
CA ASP A 188 0.45 10.14 1.37
C ASP A 188 0.42 9.48 2.76
N GLY A 189 -0.37 8.40 2.89
CA GLY A 189 -0.51 7.66 4.16
C GLY A 189 -1.35 8.38 5.22
N ARG A 190 -2.07 9.44 4.83
CA ARG A 190 -2.95 10.23 5.70
C ARG A 190 -4.38 10.20 5.19
N LEU A 191 -5.33 10.22 6.10
CA LEU A 191 -6.76 10.27 5.80
C LEU A 191 -7.32 11.67 6.07
N TYR A 192 -7.97 12.20 5.08
CA TYR A 192 -8.66 13.49 5.13
C TYR A 192 -10.13 13.35 4.81
N GLU A 193 -10.91 14.32 5.26
CA GLU A 193 -12.32 14.49 4.93
C GLU A 193 -12.58 15.92 4.45
N VAL A 194 -13.39 16.05 3.41
CA VAL A 194 -13.92 17.33 2.94
C VAL A 194 -15.43 17.32 3.06
N SER A 195 -15.98 18.26 3.81
CA SER A 195 -17.40 18.57 3.83
C SER A 195 -17.69 19.77 2.93
N LEU A 196 -18.34 19.53 1.79
CA LEU A 196 -18.69 20.60 0.84
C LEU A 196 -19.78 21.56 1.40
N SER A 197 -20.57 21.10 2.36
CA SER A 197 -21.62 21.93 2.98
C SER A 197 -21.09 22.88 4.05
N GLU A 198 -19.98 22.53 4.67
CA GLU A 198 -19.38 23.27 5.78
C GLU A 198 -18.11 24.02 5.39
N ASP A 199 -17.64 23.82 4.14
CA ASP A 199 -16.38 24.34 3.63
C ASP A 199 -15.21 23.98 4.56
N LEU A 200 -15.19 22.72 5.01
CA LEU A 200 -14.27 22.21 6.02
C LEU A 200 -13.44 21.07 5.46
N LEU A 201 -12.13 21.18 5.61
CA LEU A 201 -11.16 20.10 5.42
C LEU A 201 -10.68 19.62 6.79
N VAL A 202 -10.86 18.34 7.08
CA VAL A 202 -10.45 17.71 8.34
C VAL A 202 -9.35 16.70 8.09
N TYR A 203 -8.27 16.78 8.87
CA TYR A 203 -7.29 15.72 8.99
C TYR A 203 -7.81 14.70 10.02
N ILE A 204 -8.08 13.47 9.56
CA ILE A 204 -8.65 12.42 10.41
C ILE A 204 -7.57 11.54 11.02
N PHE A 205 -6.61 11.08 10.20
CA PHE A 205 -5.62 10.10 10.63
C PHE A 205 -4.29 10.25 9.87
N GLY A 206 -3.21 10.06 10.60
CA GLY A 206 -1.85 9.78 10.15
C GLY A 206 -1.03 9.38 11.36
N PHE A 207 0.10 8.77 11.14
CA PHE A 207 1.03 8.45 12.22
C PHE A 207 1.90 9.66 12.61
N ASP A 208 1.93 10.68 11.79
CA ASP A 208 2.57 11.96 12.07
C ASP A 208 1.55 12.91 12.72
N GLU A 209 1.85 13.41 13.90
CA GLU A 209 1.14 14.55 14.45
C GLU A 209 1.59 15.82 13.73
N ALA A 210 0.73 16.82 13.65
CA ALA A 210 1.01 18.07 12.92
C ALA A 210 2.34 18.71 13.39
N GLY A 211 3.38 18.55 12.59
CA GLY A 211 4.72 19.08 12.83
C GLY A 211 5.78 18.06 13.26
N ASP A 212 5.43 16.81 13.51
CA ASP A 212 6.40 15.75 13.77
C ASP A 212 6.62 14.94 12.50
N THR A 213 7.75 15.18 11.83
CA THR A 213 8.14 14.56 10.55
C THR A 213 9.34 13.63 10.72
N GLY A 214 9.44 12.97 11.87
CA GLY A 214 10.51 12.02 12.15
C GLY A 214 10.45 10.78 11.23
N GLU A 215 11.57 10.10 11.05
CA GLU A 215 11.65 8.84 10.27
C GLU A 215 10.71 7.74 10.78
N ARG A 216 10.37 7.77 12.07
CA ARG A 216 9.45 6.84 12.68
C ARG A 216 8.02 7.07 12.22
N GLU A 217 7.57 8.29 12.26
CA GLU A 217 6.20 8.70 11.94
C GLU A 217 5.95 8.61 10.43
N THR A 218 6.94 8.91 9.63
CA THR A 218 6.85 8.94 8.15
C THR A 218 7.14 7.61 7.47
N ARG A 219 7.36 6.52 8.23
CA ARG A 219 7.57 5.20 7.65
C ARG A 219 6.39 4.76 6.79
N ALA A 220 6.65 4.38 5.55
CA ALA A 220 5.65 4.14 4.52
C ALA A 220 5.05 2.72 4.48
N ASP A 221 5.49 1.79 5.35
CA ASP A 221 5.02 0.39 5.35
C ASP A 221 3.61 0.23 5.95
N HIS A 222 2.69 1.12 5.61
CA HIS A 222 1.29 1.05 6.00
C HIS A 222 0.39 1.64 4.91
N GLY A 223 -0.87 1.26 4.95
CA GLY A 223 -1.91 1.78 4.06
C GLY A 223 -3.19 2.05 4.83
N ILE A 224 -4.05 2.86 4.22
CA ILE A 224 -5.37 3.16 4.74
C ILE A 224 -6.39 2.72 3.69
N ARG A 225 -7.49 2.10 4.15
CA ARG A 225 -8.64 1.77 3.32
C ARG A 225 -9.91 2.33 3.92
N ILE A 226 -10.61 3.17 3.19
CA ILE A 226 -11.89 3.72 3.59
C ILE A 226 -12.97 2.66 3.38
N LEU A 227 -13.75 2.37 4.42
CA LEU A 227 -14.82 1.37 4.37
C LEU A 227 -16.19 2.02 4.16
N ASP A 228 -16.46 3.11 4.88
CA ASP A 228 -17.70 3.87 4.75
C ASP A 228 -17.52 5.34 5.14
N VAL A 229 -18.30 6.22 4.51
CA VAL A 229 -18.35 7.65 4.80
C VAL A 229 -19.82 8.04 5.03
N MET A 230 -20.09 8.56 6.20
CA MET A 230 -21.44 8.92 6.63
C MET A 230 -21.74 10.39 6.34
N GLU A 231 -23.03 10.74 6.31
CA GLU A 231 -23.47 12.12 6.01
C GLU A 231 -23.16 13.15 7.11
N ASP A 232 -22.85 12.67 8.31
CA ASP A 232 -22.48 13.48 9.48
C ASP A 232 -20.96 13.68 9.60
N GLY A 233 -20.20 13.26 8.58
CA GLY A 233 -18.74 13.32 8.58
C GLY A 233 -18.07 12.17 9.34
N SER A 234 -18.82 11.17 9.81
CA SER A 234 -18.20 9.99 10.41
C SER A 234 -17.60 9.09 9.34
N VAL A 235 -16.44 8.49 9.62
CA VAL A 235 -15.69 7.62 8.69
C VAL A 235 -15.26 6.35 9.38
N ASP A 236 -15.59 5.20 8.77
CA ASP A 236 -15.07 3.89 9.13
C ASP A 236 -13.93 3.51 8.18
N PHE A 237 -12.78 3.14 8.71
CA PHE A 237 -11.62 2.82 7.89
C PHE A 237 -10.67 1.80 8.53
N LEU A 238 -9.83 1.20 7.72
CA LEU A 238 -8.73 0.34 8.13
C LEU A 238 -7.40 1.08 8.02
N VAL A 239 -6.55 0.89 9.01
CA VAL A 239 -5.11 1.12 8.91
C VAL A 239 -4.46 -0.25 8.93
N TYR A 240 -3.68 -0.58 7.93
CA TYR A 240 -3.04 -1.88 7.82
C TYR A 240 -1.57 -1.74 7.47
N GLY A 241 -0.76 -2.64 7.97
CA GLY A 241 0.68 -2.60 7.82
C GLY A 241 1.41 -2.48 9.15
N TYR A 242 2.55 -1.82 9.10
CA TYR A 242 3.35 -1.54 10.28
C TYR A 242 2.78 -0.34 11.03
N MET A 243 2.54 -0.54 12.33
CA MET A 243 2.03 0.53 13.20
C MET A 243 3.20 1.37 13.71
N ASN A 244 3.40 2.54 13.11
CA ASN A 244 4.53 3.41 13.39
C ASN A 244 4.54 3.92 14.84
N CYS A 245 3.36 4.23 15.36
CA CYS A 245 3.19 4.69 16.72
C CYS A 245 1.83 4.26 17.30
N GLY A 246 1.54 4.64 18.53
CA GLY A 246 0.27 4.36 19.20
C GLY A 246 0.24 3.03 19.97
N ARG A 247 -0.97 2.52 20.23
CA ARG A 247 -1.20 1.36 21.07
C ARG A 247 -0.52 0.07 20.57
N HIS A 248 -0.41 -0.07 19.26
CA HIS A 248 0.15 -1.26 18.60
C HIS A 248 1.50 -0.98 17.94
N GLU A 249 2.19 0.06 18.38
CA GLU A 249 3.51 0.43 17.89
C GLU A 249 4.47 -0.75 17.72
N GLY A 250 5.12 -0.82 16.56
CA GLY A 250 6.08 -1.88 16.24
C GLY A 250 5.47 -3.21 15.81
N LYS A 251 4.14 -3.29 15.73
CA LYS A 251 3.44 -4.49 15.26
C LYS A 251 2.96 -4.29 13.83
N MET A 252 2.89 -5.39 13.11
CA MET A 252 2.20 -5.45 11.83
C MET A 252 0.80 -6.05 12.01
N GLY A 253 -0.20 -5.49 11.31
CA GLY A 253 -1.56 -5.96 11.42
C GLY A 253 -2.56 -5.06 10.71
N VAL A 254 -3.82 -5.25 11.04
CA VAL A 254 -4.96 -4.48 10.54
C VAL A 254 -5.73 -3.92 11.73
N SER A 255 -5.82 -2.60 11.83
CA SER A 255 -6.66 -1.88 12.79
C SER A 255 -7.91 -1.35 12.13
N PHE A 256 -9.06 -1.53 12.77
CA PHE A 256 -10.30 -0.85 12.42
C PHE A 256 -10.44 0.40 13.28
N TYR A 257 -10.64 1.52 12.61
CA TYR A 257 -10.88 2.82 13.23
C TYR A 257 -12.26 3.35 12.89
N HIS A 258 -12.86 4.04 13.84
CA HIS A 258 -14.04 4.86 13.68
C HIS A 258 -13.72 6.30 14.02
N TYR A 259 -13.94 7.21 13.08
CA TYR A 259 -13.93 8.64 13.31
C TYR A 259 -15.36 9.14 13.42
N SER A 260 -15.66 9.88 14.48
CA SER A 260 -16.96 10.53 14.67
C SER A 260 -16.91 11.97 14.18
N GLY A 261 -17.70 12.31 13.16
CA GLY A 261 -17.83 13.67 12.65
C GLY A 261 -18.47 14.61 13.66
N GLU A 262 -19.44 14.13 14.49
CA GLU A 262 -20.08 14.94 15.50
C GLU A 262 -19.16 15.37 16.64
N TYR A 263 -18.29 14.46 17.10
CA TYR A 263 -17.44 14.71 18.28
C TYR A 263 -15.98 15.00 17.93
N HIS A 264 -15.60 14.86 16.66
CA HIS A 264 -14.21 14.94 16.17
C HIS A 264 -13.25 14.05 16.98
N THR A 265 -13.68 12.81 17.22
CA THR A 265 -12.92 11.82 17.99
C THR A 265 -12.62 10.61 17.15
N LEU A 266 -11.40 10.12 17.31
CA LEU A 266 -10.92 8.90 16.66
C LEU A 266 -10.83 7.77 17.66
N GLU A 267 -11.42 6.62 17.34
CA GLU A 267 -11.40 5.43 18.18
C GLU A 267 -10.89 4.21 17.43
N GLU A 268 -9.81 3.61 17.92
CA GLU A 268 -9.37 2.29 17.48
C GLU A 268 -10.23 1.21 18.13
N LYS A 269 -11.05 0.53 17.33
CA LYS A 269 -11.97 -0.52 17.81
C LYS A 269 -11.30 -1.86 17.96
N VAL A 270 -10.56 -2.31 16.96
CA VAL A 270 -10.01 -3.66 16.90
C VAL A 270 -8.66 -3.65 16.17
N PHE A 271 -7.73 -4.48 16.65
CA PHE A 271 -6.49 -4.79 15.97
C PHE A 271 -6.36 -6.29 15.73
N VAL A 272 -6.14 -6.69 14.49
CA VAL A 272 -5.85 -8.06 14.08
C VAL A 272 -4.37 -8.16 13.73
N PRO A 273 -3.55 -8.87 14.54
CA PRO A 273 -2.12 -8.98 14.25
C PRO A 273 -1.87 -9.84 13.01
N TYR A 274 -0.78 -9.52 12.31
CA TYR A 274 -0.31 -10.22 11.13
C TYR A 274 1.20 -10.42 11.19
N ASP A 275 1.67 -11.64 10.90
CA ASP A 275 3.10 -11.99 11.02
C ASP A 275 3.83 -12.07 9.66
N GLY A 276 3.14 -11.74 8.55
CA GLY A 276 3.69 -11.78 7.20
C GLY A 276 4.40 -10.48 6.78
N SER A 277 4.77 -10.39 5.49
CA SER A 277 5.38 -9.20 4.92
C SER A 277 4.35 -8.10 4.63
N TRP A 278 4.83 -6.85 4.55
CA TRP A 278 4.03 -5.70 4.16
C TRP A 278 3.40 -5.89 2.76
N ASP A 279 4.20 -6.34 1.78
CA ASP A 279 3.73 -6.47 0.40
C ASP A 279 2.58 -7.46 0.28
N LEU A 280 2.64 -8.59 1.01
CA LEU A 280 1.52 -9.55 1.07
C LEU A 280 0.29 -8.93 1.74
N LEU A 281 0.47 -8.22 2.87
CA LEU A 281 -0.64 -7.60 3.57
C LEU A 281 -1.31 -6.52 2.73
N ASN A 282 -0.52 -5.67 2.06
CA ASN A 282 -1.01 -4.61 1.19
C ASN A 282 -1.87 -5.17 0.05
N ASN A 283 -1.42 -6.24 -0.60
CA ASN A 283 -2.19 -6.92 -1.63
C ASN A 283 -3.48 -7.57 -1.09
N LEU A 284 -3.41 -8.19 0.09
CA LEU A 284 -4.54 -8.92 0.68
C LEU A 284 -5.65 -7.97 1.16
N VAL A 285 -5.31 -6.99 1.98
CA VAL A 285 -6.32 -6.09 2.59
C VAL A 285 -7.04 -5.26 1.52
N GLY A 286 -6.32 -4.80 0.49
CA GLY A 286 -6.91 -4.05 -0.62
C GLY A 286 -7.95 -4.85 -1.41
N GLN A 287 -7.82 -6.18 -1.48
CA GLN A 287 -8.65 -7.05 -2.31
C GLN A 287 -9.58 -7.98 -1.51
N MET A 288 -9.18 -8.40 -0.31
CA MET A 288 -9.84 -9.46 0.45
C MET A 288 -10.35 -8.98 1.81
N SER A 289 -10.99 -7.82 1.84
CA SER A 289 -11.75 -7.35 3.00
C SER A 289 -13.14 -6.89 2.58
N TYR A 290 -14.14 -7.28 3.34
CA TYR A 290 -15.53 -6.87 3.16
C TYR A 290 -16.12 -6.39 4.47
N TYR A 291 -16.78 -5.23 4.44
CA TYR A 291 -17.44 -4.65 5.60
C TYR A 291 -18.95 -4.62 5.41
N ASP A 292 -19.67 -5.37 6.25
CA ASP A 292 -21.14 -5.32 6.36
C ASP A 292 -21.49 -4.30 7.45
N ILE A 293 -21.80 -3.08 7.03
CA ILE A 293 -22.09 -1.96 7.92
C ILE A 293 -23.35 -2.22 8.76
N ASP A 294 -24.36 -2.87 8.19
CA ASP A 294 -25.62 -3.12 8.86
C ASP A 294 -25.44 -4.09 10.05
N LYS A 295 -24.49 -5.00 9.95
CA LYS A 295 -24.15 -5.95 11.01
C LYS A 295 -22.98 -5.50 11.88
N GLY A 296 -22.24 -4.48 11.44
CA GLY A 296 -20.98 -4.11 12.08
C GLY A 296 -19.95 -5.25 12.03
N SER A 297 -19.92 -5.99 10.93
CA SER A 297 -19.03 -7.13 10.75
C SER A 297 -18.06 -6.89 9.61
N LEU A 298 -16.77 -6.91 9.94
CA LEU A 298 -15.67 -6.85 8.98
C LEU A 298 -15.13 -8.27 8.75
N TYR A 299 -15.02 -8.67 7.50
CA TYR A 299 -14.42 -9.93 7.09
C TYR A 299 -13.07 -9.65 6.48
N LEU A 300 -12.03 -10.30 7.02
CA LEU A 300 -10.64 -10.16 6.59
C LEU A 300 -10.08 -11.53 6.24
N PHE A 301 -9.51 -11.64 5.05
CA PHE A 301 -8.70 -12.79 4.68
C PHE A 301 -7.22 -12.43 4.84
N LEU A 302 -6.58 -13.03 5.83
CA LEU A 302 -5.16 -12.79 6.12
C LEU A 302 -4.42 -14.12 6.07
N TYR A 303 -3.44 -14.18 5.17
CA TYR A 303 -2.61 -15.34 4.91
C TYR A 303 -3.41 -16.57 4.45
N ASP A 304 -3.86 -17.42 5.35
CA ASP A 304 -4.64 -18.64 5.11
C ASP A 304 -5.93 -18.69 5.94
N THR A 305 -6.24 -17.60 6.62
CA THR A 305 -7.31 -17.54 7.62
C THR A 305 -8.31 -16.45 7.28
N LEU A 306 -9.59 -16.82 7.27
CA LEU A 306 -10.70 -15.88 7.21
C LEU A 306 -11.12 -15.49 8.63
N TYR A 307 -11.08 -14.20 8.91
CA TYR A 307 -11.52 -13.61 10.17
C TYR A 307 -12.84 -12.89 9.99
N GLU A 308 -13.71 -13.00 10.99
CA GLU A 308 -14.82 -12.10 11.23
C GLU A 308 -14.48 -11.24 12.43
N VAL A 309 -14.56 -9.93 12.23
CA VAL A 309 -14.33 -8.93 13.25
C VAL A 309 -15.65 -8.20 13.49
N ASN A 310 -16.24 -8.33 14.67
CA ASN A 310 -17.40 -7.54 15.04
C ASN A 310 -16.92 -6.23 15.68
N VAL A 311 -17.12 -5.11 14.97
CA VAL A 311 -16.60 -3.81 15.38
C VAL A 311 -17.36 -3.20 16.58
N ASN A 312 -18.61 -3.61 16.78
CA ASN A 312 -19.43 -3.12 17.90
C ASN A 312 -19.04 -3.77 19.25
N SER A 313 -18.76 -5.07 19.22
CA SER A 313 -18.32 -5.83 20.42
C SER A 313 -16.81 -5.94 20.54
N CYS A 314 -16.05 -5.42 19.58
CA CYS A 314 -14.59 -5.50 19.51
C CYS A 314 -14.08 -6.95 19.58
N SER A 315 -14.81 -7.88 18.98
CA SER A 315 -14.49 -9.30 19.02
C SER A 315 -13.98 -9.82 17.69
N ILE A 316 -13.00 -10.72 17.75
CA ILE A 316 -12.38 -11.36 16.58
C ILE A 316 -12.71 -12.85 16.64
N ARG A 317 -13.19 -13.39 15.53
CA ARG A 317 -13.47 -14.82 15.38
C ARG A 317 -12.79 -15.33 14.11
N LYS A 318 -12.06 -16.43 14.23
CA LYS A 318 -11.59 -17.19 13.07
C LYS A 318 -12.77 -17.98 12.53
N LEU A 319 -13.11 -17.77 11.26
CA LEU A 319 -14.18 -18.52 10.60
C LEU A 319 -13.65 -19.80 9.98
N GLU A 320 -12.54 -19.71 9.26
CA GLU A 320 -11.93 -20.81 8.55
C GLU A 320 -10.40 -20.64 8.54
N THR A 321 -9.67 -21.76 8.59
CA THR A 321 -8.21 -21.82 8.54
C THR A 321 -7.77 -22.76 7.42
N ASP A 322 -6.47 -22.76 7.12
CA ASP A 322 -5.86 -23.62 6.09
C ASP A 322 -6.44 -23.36 4.67
N LEU A 323 -6.88 -22.14 4.42
CA LEU A 323 -7.41 -21.71 3.12
C LEU A 323 -6.29 -21.36 2.13
N ALA A 324 -5.10 -21.95 2.27
CA ALA A 324 -3.98 -21.68 1.39
C ALA A 324 -4.43 -21.84 -0.07
N SER A 325 -4.43 -20.73 -0.80
CA SER A 325 -4.82 -20.69 -2.19
C SER A 325 -3.81 -19.88 -2.99
N ARG A 326 -3.42 -20.42 -4.16
CA ARG A 326 -2.59 -19.68 -5.11
C ARG A 326 -3.41 -18.80 -6.05
N ARG A 327 -4.70 -19.08 -6.18
CA ARG A 327 -5.62 -18.35 -7.05
C ARG A 327 -6.94 -18.12 -6.35
N PHE A 328 -7.35 -16.89 -6.35
CA PHE A 328 -8.67 -16.47 -5.88
C PHE A 328 -9.23 -15.40 -6.79
N VAL A 329 -10.54 -15.28 -6.77
CA VAL A 329 -11.27 -14.18 -7.41
C VAL A 329 -12.37 -13.71 -6.46
N ILE A 330 -12.73 -12.44 -6.56
CA ILE A 330 -13.69 -11.77 -5.67
C ILE A 330 -14.80 -11.18 -6.52
N SER A 331 -16.05 -11.26 -6.03
CA SER A 331 -17.19 -10.61 -6.67
C SER A 331 -17.08 -9.09 -6.58
N LYS A 332 -17.83 -8.39 -7.43
CA LYS A 332 -17.82 -6.93 -7.45
C LYS A 332 -18.28 -6.30 -6.11
N SER A 333 -19.19 -6.95 -5.39
CA SER A 333 -19.63 -6.52 -4.06
C SER A 333 -18.60 -6.78 -2.97
N GLY A 334 -17.63 -7.69 -3.20
CA GLY A 334 -16.74 -8.21 -2.18
C GLY A 334 -17.36 -9.30 -1.28
N GLU A 335 -18.65 -9.62 -1.45
CA GLU A 335 -19.34 -10.61 -0.61
C GLU A 335 -18.96 -12.06 -0.92
N MET A 336 -18.59 -12.35 -2.16
CA MET A 336 -18.27 -13.69 -2.63
C MET A 336 -16.79 -13.80 -2.96
N ILE A 337 -16.13 -14.81 -2.41
CA ILE A 337 -14.76 -15.18 -2.73
C ILE A 337 -14.75 -16.62 -3.26
N ALA A 338 -14.13 -16.83 -4.41
CA ALA A 338 -13.88 -18.18 -4.94
C ALA A 338 -12.37 -18.43 -4.98
N MET A 339 -11.94 -19.51 -4.33
CA MET A 339 -10.53 -19.88 -4.21
C MET A 339 -10.30 -21.27 -4.78
N GLU A 340 -9.14 -21.47 -5.40
CA GLU A 340 -8.65 -22.80 -5.73
C GLU A 340 -8.23 -23.51 -4.46
N GLU A 341 -8.86 -24.66 -4.18
CA GLU A 341 -8.56 -25.45 -2.99
C GLU A 341 -7.24 -26.19 -3.14
N MET A 342 -6.43 -26.18 -2.10
CA MET A 342 -5.16 -26.87 -2.03
C MET A 342 -5.28 -28.13 -1.17
N ALA A 343 -4.66 -29.23 -1.59
CA ALA A 343 -4.53 -30.44 -0.82
C ALA A 343 -3.06 -30.88 -0.82
N GLU A 344 -2.47 -31.05 0.35
CA GLU A 344 -1.06 -31.45 0.52
C GLU A 344 -0.07 -30.56 -0.28
N GLY A 345 -0.39 -29.26 -0.44
CA GLY A 345 0.44 -28.30 -1.18
C GLY A 345 0.24 -28.28 -2.70
N GLU A 346 -0.62 -29.14 -3.22
CA GLU A 346 -1.00 -29.18 -4.64
C GLU A 346 -2.49 -28.82 -4.83
N PRO A 347 -2.88 -28.26 -5.99
CA PRO A 347 -4.28 -27.99 -6.28
C PRO A 347 -5.15 -29.26 -6.23
N SER A 348 -6.20 -29.24 -5.41
CA SER A 348 -7.13 -30.37 -5.29
C SER A 348 -7.99 -30.57 -6.53
N GLY A 349 -8.08 -29.56 -7.41
CA GLY A 349 -8.98 -29.53 -8.55
C GLY A 349 -10.37 -29.00 -8.21
N SER A 350 -10.62 -28.59 -6.98
CA SER A 350 -11.90 -28.05 -6.51
C SER A 350 -11.81 -26.54 -6.29
N ILE A 351 -12.95 -25.87 -6.33
CA ILE A 351 -13.10 -24.46 -5.96
C ILE A 351 -13.88 -24.38 -4.66
N LEU A 352 -13.34 -23.69 -3.69
CA LEU A 352 -14.05 -23.29 -2.49
C LEU A 352 -14.73 -21.94 -2.73
N LEU A 353 -16.05 -21.89 -2.54
CA LEU A 353 -16.85 -20.66 -2.64
C LEU A 353 -17.27 -20.22 -1.23
N VAL A 354 -16.85 -19.02 -0.84
CA VAL A 354 -17.13 -18.44 0.47
C VAL A 354 -18.05 -17.24 0.27
N ASN A 355 -19.22 -17.27 0.92
CA ASN A 355 -20.10 -16.13 1.02
C ASN A 355 -19.89 -15.46 2.39
N LEU A 356 -19.31 -14.27 2.39
CA LEU A 356 -18.99 -13.55 3.62
C LEU A 356 -20.26 -13.05 4.33
N ASN A 357 -21.30 -12.69 3.59
CA ASN A 357 -22.54 -12.21 4.17
C ASN A 357 -23.37 -13.32 4.86
N GLY A 358 -23.35 -14.52 4.30
CA GLY A 358 -24.14 -15.66 4.80
C GLY A 358 -23.34 -16.76 5.49
N GLN A 359 -22.02 -16.67 5.53
CA GLN A 359 -21.12 -17.71 6.06
C GLN A 359 -21.32 -19.10 5.40
N ILE A 360 -21.83 -19.13 4.19
CA ILE A 360 -22.08 -20.36 3.45
C ILE A 360 -20.82 -20.70 2.67
N GLN A 361 -20.27 -21.87 2.97
CA GLN A 361 -19.22 -22.45 2.15
C GLN A 361 -19.82 -23.48 1.21
N SER A 362 -19.52 -23.35 -0.06
CA SER A 362 -19.86 -24.33 -1.09
C SER A 362 -18.58 -24.78 -1.76
N ARG A 363 -18.45 -26.10 -1.97
CA ARG A 363 -17.35 -26.68 -2.72
C ARG A 363 -17.87 -27.08 -4.10
N LEU A 364 -17.17 -26.65 -5.14
CA LEU A 364 -17.41 -27.04 -6.52
C LEU A 364 -16.32 -28.01 -6.93
N GLU A 365 -16.69 -29.27 -7.05
CA GLU A 365 -15.77 -30.35 -7.44
C GLU A 365 -15.70 -30.49 -8.97
N ALA A 366 -14.49 -30.59 -9.50
CA ALA A 366 -14.30 -30.89 -10.90
C ALA A 366 -14.62 -32.37 -11.18
N PRO A 367 -15.09 -32.72 -12.40
CA PRO A 367 -15.20 -34.13 -12.82
C PRO A 367 -13.85 -34.84 -12.72
N SER A 368 -13.87 -36.14 -12.49
CA SER A 368 -12.66 -36.96 -12.35
C SER A 368 -11.66 -36.73 -13.47
N GLY A 369 -10.41 -36.44 -13.09
CA GLY A 369 -9.31 -36.16 -14.00
C GLY A 369 -9.32 -34.75 -14.61
N LYS A 370 -10.18 -33.86 -14.11
CA LYS A 370 -10.22 -32.43 -14.47
C LYS A 370 -9.92 -31.59 -13.26
N ARG A 371 -9.65 -30.32 -13.49
CA ARG A 371 -9.38 -29.28 -12.47
C ARG A 371 -10.32 -28.13 -12.74
N ALA A 372 -10.98 -27.64 -11.72
CA ALA A 372 -11.77 -26.42 -11.77
C ALA A 372 -10.88 -25.24 -11.32
N ILE A 373 -10.89 -24.16 -12.07
CA ILE A 373 -10.09 -22.96 -11.81
C ILE A 373 -11.02 -21.76 -11.80
N PRO A 374 -11.04 -20.92 -10.73
CA PRO A 374 -11.82 -19.71 -10.73
C PRO A 374 -11.20 -18.70 -11.71
N LEU A 375 -12.01 -18.12 -12.58
CA LEU A 375 -11.58 -17.16 -13.61
C LEU A 375 -12.02 -15.73 -13.28
N GLY A 376 -13.13 -15.55 -12.56
CA GLY A 376 -13.68 -14.27 -12.21
C GLY A 376 -15.15 -14.35 -11.80
N PHE A 377 -15.75 -13.18 -11.56
CA PHE A 377 -17.18 -13.04 -11.35
C PHE A 377 -17.80 -12.13 -12.41
N LEU A 378 -19.00 -12.48 -12.83
CA LEU A 378 -19.84 -11.62 -13.64
C LEU A 378 -21.01 -11.15 -12.75
N GLY A 379 -20.85 -9.99 -12.12
CA GLY A 379 -21.66 -9.61 -10.97
C GLY A 379 -21.34 -10.51 -9.79
N GLU A 380 -22.32 -11.28 -9.33
CA GLU A 380 -22.17 -12.28 -8.25
C GLU A 380 -22.09 -13.73 -8.78
N ASP A 381 -22.14 -13.93 -10.09
CA ASP A 381 -22.05 -15.25 -10.70
C ASP A 381 -20.59 -15.65 -10.96
N LEU A 382 -20.17 -16.79 -10.38
CA LEU A 382 -18.82 -17.32 -10.57
C LEU A 382 -18.63 -17.84 -12.00
N VAL A 383 -17.55 -17.38 -12.64
CA VAL A 383 -17.04 -17.92 -13.91
C VAL A 383 -15.80 -18.77 -13.62
N TYR A 384 -15.82 -20.01 -14.07
CA TYR A 384 -14.71 -20.94 -13.88
C TYR A 384 -14.45 -21.78 -15.14
N GLY A 385 -13.25 -22.35 -15.25
CA GLY A 385 -12.81 -23.17 -16.37
C GLY A 385 -12.24 -24.53 -15.94
#